data_8937629245011e0fe82b89903581c6ad
#
_entry.id   8937629245011e0fe82b89903581c6ad
#
_cell.length_a   1.000
_cell.length_b   1.000
_cell.length_c   1.000
_cell.angle_alpha   90.00
_cell.angle_beta   90.00
_cell.angle_gamma   90.00
#
_symmetry.space_group_name_H-M   'P 1'
#
loop_
_entity.id
_entity.type
_entity.pdbx_description
1 polymer ?
#
loop_
_entity_poly.entity_id
_entity_poly.type
_entity_poly.pdbx_seq_one_letter_code
_entity_poly.pdbx_strand_id
1 'polypeptide(L)'
;MSQTLILTRPDDFHLHLRDGAMLAGIAPESARDFARAIIMPNLVPPVVTGAQAQAYRARILAALPGANFQPLMTLYLTEETDAADLVAAHAAGIITAVKLY
;
A
#
# COMPACT_ATOMS: atom_id res chain seq x y z
N MET A 1 3.61 1.80 -39.51
CA MET A 1 3.76 3.02 -38.69
C MET A 1 3.35 2.71 -37.25
N SER A 2 4.16 3.12 -36.32
CA SER A 2 3.81 3.04 -34.91
C SER A 2 3.05 4.29 -34.46
N GLN A 3 2.11 4.12 -33.53
CA GLN A 3 1.44 5.21 -32.87
C GLN A 3 1.86 5.23 -31.41
N THR A 4 1.99 6.43 -30.84
CA THR A 4 2.38 6.62 -29.44
C THR A 4 1.28 7.38 -28.74
N LEU A 5 0.85 6.86 -27.59
CA LEU A 5 -0.08 7.51 -26.69
C LEU A 5 0.66 7.85 -25.40
N ILE A 6 0.66 9.13 -25.02
CA ILE A 6 1.32 9.61 -23.81
C ILE A 6 0.25 9.83 -22.76
N LEU A 7 0.37 9.12 -21.63
CA LEU A 7 -0.56 9.23 -20.51
C LEU A 7 0.20 9.57 -19.24
N THR A 8 -0.47 10.28 -18.33
CA THR A 8 -0.01 10.35 -16.94
C THR A 8 -0.02 8.96 -16.36
N ARG A 9 1.06 8.59 -15.65
CA ARG A 9 1.17 7.28 -15.03
C ARG A 9 0.03 7.10 -14.02
N PRO A 10 -0.80 6.05 -14.13
CA PRO A 10 -2.01 5.93 -13.34
C PRO A 10 -1.75 5.54 -11.90
N ASP A 11 -2.78 5.73 -11.06
CA ASP A 11 -2.84 5.23 -9.69
C ASP A 11 -3.80 4.03 -9.62
N ASP A 12 -3.52 3.09 -8.71
CA ASP A 12 -4.41 1.99 -8.37
C ASP A 12 -5.03 2.25 -7.00
N PHE A 13 -6.35 2.33 -6.91
CA PHE A 13 -7.04 2.66 -5.66
C PHE A 13 -7.37 1.44 -4.80
N HIS A 14 -7.06 0.23 -5.23
CA HIS A 14 -7.41 -0.99 -4.49
C HIS A 14 -6.46 -2.12 -4.84
N LEU A 15 -5.29 -2.14 -4.21
CA LEU A 15 -4.24 -3.10 -4.55
C LEU A 15 -3.94 -4.04 -3.38
N HIS A 16 -4.06 -5.34 -3.62
CA HIS A 16 -3.63 -6.38 -2.71
C HIS A 16 -2.24 -6.88 -3.10
N LEU A 17 -1.23 -6.51 -2.32
CA LEU A 17 0.15 -6.94 -2.56
C LEU A 17 0.55 -8.17 -1.76
N ARG A 18 -0.30 -8.61 -0.83
CA ARG A 18 0.01 -9.72 0.06
C ARG A 18 1.28 -9.46 0.87
N ASP A 19 1.97 -10.50 1.30
CA ASP A 19 3.18 -10.39 2.11
C ASP A 19 4.13 -11.55 1.77
N GLY A 20 5.31 -11.55 2.39
CA GLY A 20 6.29 -12.61 2.22
C GLY A 20 6.72 -12.83 0.78
N ALA A 21 6.82 -14.10 0.38
CA ALA A 21 7.26 -14.46 -0.97
C ALA A 21 6.29 -13.99 -2.07
N MET A 22 4.99 -13.96 -1.79
CA MET A 22 3.99 -13.44 -2.72
C MET A 22 4.22 -11.96 -3.03
N LEU A 23 4.54 -11.17 -2.01
CA LEU A 23 4.82 -9.75 -2.17
C LEU A 23 5.97 -9.53 -3.16
N ALA A 24 7.06 -10.28 -3.00
CA ALA A 24 8.22 -10.17 -3.87
C ALA A 24 7.89 -10.50 -5.34
N GLY A 25 6.95 -11.43 -5.56
CA GLY A 25 6.52 -11.81 -6.90
C GLY A 25 5.53 -10.85 -7.56
N ILE A 26 4.67 -10.21 -6.77
CA ILE A 26 3.56 -9.38 -7.27
C ILE A 26 3.95 -7.90 -7.38
N ALA A 27 4.66 -7.36 -6.39
CA ALA A 27 4.91 -5.93 -6.29
C ALA A 27 5.60 -5.32 -7.51
N PRO A 28 6.58 -5.96 -8.15
CA PRO A 28 7.24 -5.37 -9.32
C PRO A 28 6.31 -5.09 -10.48
N GLU A 29 5.29 -5.92 -10.71
CA GLU A 29 4.33 -5.71 -11.80
C GLU A 29 3.50 -4.44 -11.57
N SER A 30 3.01 -4.24 -10.35
CA SER A 30 2.23 -3.06 -9.99
C SER A 30 3.09 -1.79 -10.06
N ALA A 31 4.32 -1.85 -9.57
CA ALA A 31 5.24 -0.71 -9.59
C ALA A 31 5.65 -0.32 -11.01
N ARG A 32 5.61 -1.27 -11.96
CA ARG A 32 5.88 -0.99 -13.37
C ARG A 32 4.77 -0.16 -14.00
N ASP A 33 3.51 -0.47 -13.68
CA ASP A 33 2.34 0.07 -14.37
C ASP A 33 1.74 1.28 -13.66
N PHE A 34 1.90 1.40 -12.33
CA PHE A 34 1.27 2.44 -11.51
C PHE A 34 2.30 3.30 -10.80
N ALA A 35 1.99 4.60 -10.67
CA ALA A 35 2.82 5.54 -9.91
C ALA A 35 2.58 5.40 -8.41
N ARG A 36 1.33 5.22 -8.01
CA ARG A 36 0.90 5.04 -6.63
C ARG A 36 -0.19 3.99 -6.56
N ALA A 37 -0.35 3.41 -5.38
CA ALA A 37 -1.50 2.53 -5.13
C ALA A 37 -1.93 2.63 -3.67
N ILE A 38 -3.24 2.51 -3.44
CA ILE A 38 -3.78 2.34 -2.10
C ILE A 38 -3.68 0.86 -1.76
N ILE A 39 -2.84 0.55 -0.80
CA ILE A 39 -2.52 -0.83 -0.42
C ILE A 39 -3.53 -1.35 0.59
N MET A 40 -4.16 -2.46 0.26
CA MET A 40 -5.16 -3.08 1.12
C MET A 40 -4.51 -3.72 2.35
N PRO A 41 -5.13 -3.58 3.53
CA PRO A 41 -4.58 -4.07 4.80
C PRO A 41 -4.92 -5.53 5.09
N ASN A 42 -5.38 -6.27 4.09
CA ASN A 42 -5.89 -7.65 4.24
C ASN A 42 -4.74 -8.66 4.31
N LEU A 43 -3.95 -8.61 5.36
CA LEU A 43 -2.96 -9.62 5.69
C LEU A 43 -3.51 -10.55 6.77
N VAL A 44 -2.74 -11.55 7.17
CA VAL A 44 -3.07 -12.45 8.28
C VAL A 44 -1.88 -12.44 9.26
N PRO A 45 -2.02 -11.75 10.41
CA PRO A 45 -3.13 -10.89 10.84
C PRO A 45 -3.23 -9.60 10.03
N PRO A 46 -4.41 -8.92 10.02
CA PRO A 46 -4.58 -7.69 9.26
C PRO A 46 -3.78 -6.52 9.83
N VAL A 47 -3.54 -5.52 9.00
CA VAL A 47 -2.86 -4.28 9.41
C VAL A 47 -3.86 -3.39 10.11
N VAL A 48 -3.75 -3.26 11.44
CA VAL A 48 -4.71 -2.50 12.27
C VAL A 48 -4.06 -1.34 13.03
N THR A 49 -2.74 -1.22 13.03
CA THR A 49 -2.01 -0.13 13.72
C THR A 49 -1.11 0.64 12.75
N GLY A 50 -0.80 1.89 13.11
CA GLY A 50 0.14 2.70 12.37
C GLY A 50 1.53 2.05 12.28
N ALA A 51 1.99 1.43 13.36
CA ALA A 51 3.28 0.73 13.37
C ALA A 51 3.29 -0.45 12.39
N GLN A 52 2.20 -1.23 12.32
CA GLN A 52 2.07 -2.32 11.35
C GLN A 52 2.04 -1.81 9.92
N ALA A 53 1.34 -0.71 9.67
CA ALA A 53 1.29 -0.09 8.34
C ALA A 53 2.68 0.38 7.91
N GLN A 54 3.42 0.99 8.80
CA GLN A 54 4.78 1.48 8.53
C GLN A 54 5.74 0.31 8.24
N ALA A 55 5.64 -0.76 9.01
CA ALA A 55 6.44 -1.96 8.79
C ALA A 55 6.10 -2.63 7.46
N TYR A 56 4.81 -2.70 7.11
CA TYR A 56 4.38 -3.27 5.83
C TYR A 56 4.89 -2.42 4.66
N ARG A 57 4.79 -1.10 4.76
CA ARG A 57 5.34 -0.19 3.75
C ARG A 57 6.83 -0.43 3.52
N ALA A 58 7.59 -0.60 4.60
CA ALA A 58 9.02 -0.90 4.50
C ALA A 58 9.28 -2.22 3.75
N ARG A 59 8.47 -3.26 4.01
CA ARG A 59 8.59 -4.53 3.29
C ARG A 59 8.26 -4.39 1.81
N ILE A 60 7.24 -3.60 1.47
CA ILE A 60 6.87 -3.33 0.08
C ILE A 60 8.03 -2.63 -0.64
N LEU A 61 8.57 -1.59 -0.06
CA LEU A 61 9.67 -0.84 -0.66
C LEU A 61 10.95 -1.68 -0.79
N ALA A 62 11.21 -2.56 0.16
CA ALA A 62 12.34 -3.48 0.09
C ALA A 62 12.22 -4.48 -1.07
N ALA A 63 10.97 -4.82 -1.47
CA ALA A 63 10.71 -5.68 -2.63
C ALA A 63 10.83 -4.94 -3.96
N LEU A 64 11.01 -3.63 -3.95
CA LEU A 64 11.00 -2.74 -5.12
C LEU A 64 12.24 -1.84 -5.17
N PRO A 65 13.47 -2.38 -5.13
CA PRO A 65 14.66 -1.55 -5.14
C PRO A 65 14.73 -0.73 -6.43
N GLY A 66 14.90 0.59 -6.28
CA GLY A 66 15.01 1.51 -7.41
C GLY A 66 13.71 1.83 -8.14
N ALA A 67 12.58 1.28 -7.73
CA ALA A 67 11.29 1.57 -8.37
C ALA A 67 10.76 2.95 -7.96
N ASN A 68 10.17 3.67 -8.91
CA ASN A 68 9.47 4.93 -8.65
C ASN A 68 8.00 4.64 -8.41
N PHE A 69 7.69 4.16 -7.22
CA PHE A 69 6.36 3.75 -6.81
C PHE A 69 6.10 4.16 -5.36
N GLN A 70 4.93 4.74 -5.11
CA GLN A 70 4.54 5.18 -3.76
C GLN A 70 3.35 4.34 -3.27
N PRO A 71 3.57 3.44 -2.30
CA PRO A 71 2.48 2.75 -1.64
C PRO A 71 1.80 3.69 -0.64
N LEU A 72 0.48 3.80 -0.74
CA LEU A 72 -0.36 4.55 0.18
C LEU A 72 -1.02 3.55 1.12
N MET A 73 -0.69 3.64 2.41
CA MET A 73 -1.04 2.61 3.36
C MET A 73 -2.45 2.79 3.93
N THR A 74 -3.05 1.69 4.37
CA THR A 74 -4.43 1.63 4.86
C THR A 74 -4.46 0.81 6.14
N LEU A 75 -5.29 1.20 7.11
CA LEU A 75 -5.62 0.37 8.25
C LEU A 75 -6.94 -0.36 8.02
N TYR A 76 -7.01 -1.59 8.51
CA TYR A 76 -8.25 -2.36 8.56
C TYR A 76 -9.03 -1.95 9.80
N LEU A 77 -10.27 -1.50 9.64
CA LEU A 77 -11.12 -1.14 10.76
C LEU A 77 -11.72 -2.41 11.37
N THR A 78 -11.32 -2.71 12.59
CA THR A 78 -11.78 -3.86 13.38
C THR A 78 -12.19 -3.39 14.76
N GLU A 79 -12.75 -4.30 15.57
CA GLU A 79 -13.05 -4.01 16.97
C GLU A 79 -11.80 -3.70 17.79
N GLU A 80 -10.64 -4.16 17.33
CA GLU A 80 -9.35 -3.93 18.00
C GLU A 80 -8.66 -2.66 17.55
N THR A 81 -9.20 -1.94 16.55
CA THR A 81 -8.60 -0.71 16.05
C THR A 81 -8.67 0.40 17.09
N ASP A 82 -7.54 0.94 17.48
CA ASP A 82 -7.44 2.06 18.38
C ASP A 82 -7.62 3.37 17.60
N ALA A 83 -8.67 4.12 17.89
CA ALA A 83 -8.98 5.36 17.20
C ALA A 83 -7.87 6.41 17.37
N ALA A 84 -7.25 6.49 18.56
CA ALA A 84 -6.17 7.44 18.80
C ALA A 84 -4.93 7.12 17.97
N ASP A 85 -4.57 5.84 17.86
CA ASP A 85 -3.47 5.39 16.99
C ASP A 85 -3.76 5.70 15.52
N LEU A 86 -4.99 5.45 15.08
CA LEU A 86 -5.41 5.71 13.70
C LEU A 86 -5.28 7.20 13.36
N VAL A 87 -5.78 8.09 14.22
CA VAL A 87 -5.69 9.54 14.03
C VAL A 87 -4.24 9.99 14.01
N ALA A 88 -3.41 9.48 14.91
CA ALA A 88 -1.99 9.81 14.96
C ALA A 88 -1.26 9.32 13.71
N ALA A 89 -1.55 8.13 13.23
CA ALA A 89 -0.97 7.57 12.02
C ALA A 89 -1.33 8.40 10.77
N HIS A 90 -2.56 8.87 10.68
CA HIS A 90 -2.97 9.75 9.60
C HIS A 90 -2.28 11.11 9.68
N ALA A 91 -2.25 11.72 10.87
CA ALA A 91 -1.58 13.01 11.07
C ALA A 91 -0.09 12.96 10.75
N ALA A 92 0.56 11.82 11.02
CA ALA A 92 1.98 11.61 10.71
C ALA A 92 2.24 11.23 9.24
N GLY A 93 1.20 11.10 8.42
CA GLY A 93 1.34 10.71 7.01
C GLY A 93 1.65 9.22 6.79
N ILE A 94 1.47 8.38 7.81
CA ILE A 94 1.74 6.95 7.72
C ILE A 94 0.64 6.24 6.95
N ILE A 95 -0.61 6.63 7.14
CA ILE A 95 -1.76 6.06 6.44
C ILE A 95 -2.52 7.11 5.66
N THR A 96 -3.18 6.69 4.61
CA THR A 96 -4.01 7.54 3.75
C THR A 96 -5.50 7.23 3.93
N ALA A 97 -5.84 6.01 4.26
CA ALA A 97 -7.22 5.53 4.28
C ALA A 97 -7.44 4.47 5.35
N VAL A 98 -8.70 4.18 5.58
CA VAL A 98 -9.16 3.10 6.46
C VAL A 98 -10.11 2.23 5.65
N LYS A 99 -9.95 0.93 5.76
CA LYS A 99 -10.83 -0.03 5.09
C LYS A 99 -11.86 -0.56 6.07
N LEU A 100 -13.11 -0.34 5.73
CA LEU A 100 -14.25 -0.99 6.38
C LEU A 100 -14.70 -2.18 5.53
N TYR A 101 -14.90 -3.30 6.20
CA TYR A 101 -15.35 -4.52 5.53
C TYR A 101 -16.57 -5.11 6.22
#